data_128e6ae33677133547bfa8cba2749ae0
#
_entry.id   128e6ae33677133547bfa8cba2749ae0
#
_cell.length_a   1.000
_cell.length_b   1.000
_cell.length_c   1.000
_cell.angle_alpha   90.00
_cell.angle_beta   90.00
_cell.angle_gamma   90.00
#
_symmetry.space_group_name_H-M   'P 1'
#
loop_
_entity.id
_entity.type
_entity.pdbx_description
1 polymer ?
#
loop_
_entity_poly.entity_id
_entity_poly.type
_entity_poly.pdbx_seq_one_letter_code
_entity_poly.pdbx_strand_id
1 'polypeptide(L)'
;MIRLLMAGLLLVSVNTVADTQVTHTFKDGDIIEAEEFNKNFDDLETAIDTVLTSTTAEAIALTSIGGGGISLKTNYGTADTIVVTNLQGDSDASIALNSTAGGITLSAGYGITLNSGAGNVTANGQLIASGVVNSSDARLKEAVSSVGVGLGLINDLNPVRYHRINNPESDIEMGLMAQEVEATLAKHGLGNSGMVVQPDDKGYLYLRYNDLLAPMIKAIQELDDASEAKDEQIASLQQKLESQQEELLAIVQSQQEQIAQLQKLVEHQFVMN
;
A
#
# COMPACT_ATOMS: atom_id res chain seq x y z
N MET A 1 -19.93 -61.20 14.75
CA MET A 1 -20.44 -60.42 13.64
C MET A 1 -19.95 -58.97 13.83
N ILE A 2 -18.74 -58.68 13.41
CA ILE A 2 -18.14 -57.34 13.54
C ILE A 2 -18.44 -56.59 12.26
N ARG A 3 -19.35 -55.63 12.29
CA ARG A 3 -19.54 -54.68 11.17
C ARG A 3 -18.43 -53.65 11.22
N LEU A 4 -17.44 -53.80 10.34
CA LEU A 4 -16.44 -52.76 10.08
C LEU A 4 -17.13 -51.66 9.25
N LEU A 5 -17.40 -50.53 9.88
CA LEU A 5 -17.90 -49.32 9.21
C LEU A 5 -16.71 -48.74 8.45
N MET A 6 -16.63 -48.98 7.14
CA MET A 6 -15.70 -48.26 6.28
C MET A 6 -16.20 -46.81 6.13
N ALA A 7 -15.73 -45.90 6.93
CA ALA A 7 -15.94 -44.51 6.73
C ALA A 7 -14.71 -43.89 6.03
N GLY A 8 -14.90 -43.50 4.78
CA GLY A 8 -14.02 -42.60 4.07
C GLY A 8 -12.82 -43.24 3.37
N LEU A 9 -13.04 -43.76 2.19
CA LEU A 9 -11.93 -44.11 1.28
C LEU A 9 -11.31 -42.80 0.76
N LEU A 10 -10.09 -42.51 1.20
CA LEU A 10 -9.26 -41.48 0.59
C LEU A 10 -8.75 -42.03 -0.74
N LEU A 11 -9.30 -41.59 -1.87
CA LEU A 11 -8.77 -41.92 -3.17
C LEU A 11 -7.60 -40.98 -3.46
N VAL A 12 -6.39 -41.51 -3.34
CA VAL A 12 -5.19 -40.83 -3.89
C VAL A 12 -5.07 -41.33 -5.34
N SER A 13 -5.43 -40.49 -6.31
CA SER A 13 -5.15 -40.82 -7.71
C SER A 13 -3.72 -40.40 -8.03
N VAL A 14 -2.84 -41.36 -8.07
CA VAL A 14 -1.46 -41.17 -8.52
C VAL A 14 -1.40 -41.61 -9.98
N ASN A 15 -1.24 -40.67 -10.90
CA ASN A 15 -0.88 -41.00 -12.28
C ASN A 15 0.59 -41.40 -12.32
N THR A 16 0.82 -42.64 -12.71
CA THR A 16 2.14 -43.26 -12.98
C THR A 16 3.07 -43.45 -11.78
N VAL A 17 2.65 -44.09 -10.72
CA VAL A 17 3.56 -44.79 -9.82
C VAL A 17 3.23 -46.27 -9.82
N ALA A 18 4.29 -47.10 -9.80
CA ALA A 18 4.27 -48.53 -9.85
C ALA A 18 3.03 -49.13 -9.18
N ASP A 19 2.39 -50.04 -9.90
CA ASP A 19 1.28 -50.88 -9.44
C ASP A 19 1.60 -51.37 -8.02
N THR A 20 1.00 -50.73 -7.01
CA THR A 20 1.21 -51.10 -5.61
C THR A 20 0.43 -52.36 -5.38
N GLN A 21 1.07 -53.48 -5.59
CA GLN A 21 0.50 -54.80 -5.35
C GLN A 21 0.59 -55.10 -3.86
N VAL A 22 -0.57 -55.21 -3.20
CA VAL A 22 -0.59 -55.80 -1.86
C VAL A 22 -0.11 -57.26 -2.00
N THR A 23 0.80 -57.68 -1.15
CA THR A 23 1.44 -58.97 -1.23
C THR A 23 0.45 -60.13 -1.05
N HIS A 24 -0.61 -59.94 -0.25
CA HIS A 24 -1.60 -60.96 0.07
C HIS A 24 -3.00 -60.54 -0.30
N THR A 25 -3.72 -61.41 -1.03
CA THR A 25 -5.13 -61.25 -1.39
C THR A 25 -5.96 -62.28 -0.65
N PHE A 26 -6.90 -61.83 0.16
CA PHE A 26 -7.79 -62.71 0.95
C PHE A 26 -9.10 -62.90 0.19
N LYS A 27 -9.62 -64.15 0.26
CA LYS A 27 -10.92 -64.54 -0.28
C LYS A 27 -11.89 -64.83 0.84
N ASP A 28 -13.18 -64.85 0.50
CA ASP A 28 -14.22 -65.20 1.46
C ASP A 28 -14.01 -66.60 2.00
N GLY A 29 -13.89 -66.74 3.32
CA GLY A 29 -13.61 -68.00 4.01
C GLY A 29 -12.14 -68.32 4.32
N ASP A 30 -11.21 -67.44 3.90
CA ASP A 30 -9.79 -67.58 4.27
C ASP A 30 -9.58 -67.29 5.76
N ILE A 31 -8.64 -68.02 6.36
CA ILE A 31 -8.11 -67.66 7.70
C ILE A 31 -7.03 -66.62 7.46
N ILE A 32 -7.26 -65.44 8.00
CA ILE A 32 -6.32 -64.34 7.88
C ILE A 32 -5.27 -64.46 8.98
N GLU A 33 -4.04 -64.78 8.59
CA GLU A 33 -2.90 -64.73 9.52
C GLU A 33 -2.48 -63.31 9.79
N ALA A 34 -2.17 -63.03 11.07
CA ALA A 34 -1.82 -61.63 11.47
C ALA A 34 -0.58 -61.11 10.72
N GLU A 35 0.35 -61.98 10.36
CA GLU A 35 1.56 -61.65 9.61
C GLU A 35 1.24 -61.16 8.19
N GLU A 36 0.33 -61.87 7.48
CA GLU A 36 -0.10 -61.50 6.13
C GLU A 36 -0.89 -60.20 6.10
N PHE A 37 -1.71 -60.00 7.13
CA PHE A 37 -2.45 -58.73 7.29
C PHE A 37 -1.54 -57.54 7.56
N ASN A 38 -0.59 -57.71 8.47
CA ASN A 38 0.38 -56.66 8.80
C ASN A 38 1.26 -56.34 7.59
N LYS A 39 1.67 -57.35 6.83
CA LYS A 39 2.48 -57.13 5.62
C LYS A 39 1.78 -56.25 4.58
N ASN A 40 0.48 -56.40 4.41
CA ASN A 40 -0.29 -55.49 3.53
C ASN A 40 -0.29 -54.05 4.02
N PHE A 41 -0.23 -53.80 5.32
CA PHE A 41 -0.07 -52.45 5.87
C PHE A 41 1.34 -51.90 5.65
N ASP A 42 2.38 -52.72 5.80
CA ASP A 42 3.77 -52.34 5.52
C ASP A 42 3.96 -52.02 4.02
N ASP A 43 3.31 -52.80 3.14
CA ASP A 43 3.33 -52.54 1.69
C ASP A 43 2.63 -51.19 1.37
N LEU A 44 1.51 -50.89 2.04
CA LEU A 44 0.80 -49.62 1.89
C LEU A 44 1.62 -48.44 2.46
N GLU A 45 2.24 -48.61 3.62
CA GLU A 45 3.12 -47.60 4.22
C GLU A 45 4.29 -47.30 3.28
N THR A 46 4.94 -48.31 2.76
CA THR A 46 6.03 -48.17 1.78
C THR A 46 5.58 -47.45 0.52
N ALA A 47 4.38 -47.74 0.01
CA ALA A 47 3.82 -47.08 -1.15
C ALA A 47 3.54 -45.62 -0.89
N ILE A 48 2.97 -45.28 0.29
CA ILE A 48 2.71 -43.91 0.70
C ILE A 48 4.02 -43.14 0.83
N ASP A 49 5.02 -43.69 1.48
CA ASP A 49 6.33 -43.08 1.63
C ASP A 49 7.03 -42.88 0.28
N THR A 50 6.89 -43.82 -0.65
CA THR A 50 7.41 -43.69 -2.01
C THR A 50 6.74 -42.54 -2.77
N VAL A 51 5.43 -42.37 -2.63
CA VAL A 51 4.69 -41.25 -3.24
C VAL A 51 5.11 -39.93 -2.63
N LEU A 52 5.25 -39.87 -1.30
CA LEU A 52 5.60 -38.68 -0.58
C LEU A 52 7.06 -38.24 -0.81
N THR A 53 7.96 -39.18 -1.09
CA THR A 53 9.39 -38.94 -1.34
C THR A 53 9.77 -38.86 -2.80
N SER A 54 8.87 -39.23 -3.73
CA SER A 54 9.16 -39.23 -5.17
C SER A 54 9.39 -37.82 -5.69
N THR A 55 10.58 -37.60 -6.24
CA THR A 55 10.94 -36.31 -6.89
C THR A 55 10.36 -36.18 -8.30
N THR A 56 9.66 -37.20 -8.80
CA THR A 56 9.09 -37.23 -10.16
C THR A 56 7.56 -37.23 -10.19
N ALA A 57 6.90 -37.09 -9.05
CA ALA A 57 5.44 -37.03 -9.03
C ALA A 57 4.95 -35.74 -9.74
N GLU A 58 4.22 -35.88 -10.85
CA GLU A 58 3.63 -34.76 -11.58
C GLU A 58 2.58 -34.04 -10.77
N ALA A 59 1.84 -34.72 -9.89
CA ALA A 59 0.95 -34.11 -8.92
C ALA A 59 0.53 -35.07 -7.81
N ILE A 60 0.43 -34.61 -6.58
CA ILE A 60 -0.28 -35.27 -5.49
C ILE A 60 -1.60 -34.51 -5.30
N ALA A 61 -2.73 -35.12 -5.65
CA ALA A 61 -4.04 -34.51 -5.47
C ALA A 61 -4.69 -35.03 -4.18
N LEU A 62 -4.78 -34.18 -3.16
CA LEU A 62 -5.58 -34.47 -1.96
C LEU A 62 -6.97 -33.89 -2.18
N THR A 63 -7.96 -34.74 -2.39
CA THR A 63 -9.33 -34.35 -2.69
C THR A 63 -10.27 -34.73 -1.55
N SER A 64 -11.04 -33.82 -1.02
CA SER A 64 -12.13 -34.09 -0.08
C SER A 64 -13.43 -34.21 -0.84
N ILE A 65 -14.11 -35.36 -0.74
CA ILE A 65 -15.41 -35.61 -1.35
C ILE A 65 -16.46 -35.61 -0.24
N GLY A 66 -17.49 -34.78 -0.38
CA GLY A 66 -18.62 -34.79 0.57
C GLY A 66 -18.60 -33.74 1.65
N GLY A 67 -17.98 -32.58 1.44
CA GLY A 67 -18.10 -31.41 2.31
C GLY A 67 -17.17 -31.38 3.52
N GLY A 68 -16.29 -32.37 3.68
CA GLY A 68 -15.20 -32.33 4.68
C GLY A 68 -13.99 -31.56 4.15
N GLY A 69 -13.23 -30.93 5.04
CA GLY A 69 -11.96 -30.26 4.68
C GLY A 69 -10.78 -31.23 4.71
N ILE A 70 -9.71 -30.88 4.00
CA ILE A 70 -8.39 -31.51 4.16
C ILE A 70 -7.69 -30.72 5.27
N SER A 71 -7.28 -31.41 6.33
CA SER A 71 -6.55 -30.82 7.44
C SER A 71 -5.11 -31.33 7.46
N LEU A 72 -4.16 -30.42 7.27
CA LEU A 72 -2.75 -30.66 7.51
C LEU A 72 -2.41 -30.07 8.89
N LYS A 73 -2.01 -30.92 9.83
CA LYS A 73 -1.69 -30.49 11.20
C LYS A 73 -0.33 -31.02 11.60
N THR A 74 0.44 -30.17 12.27
CA THR A 74 1.60 -30.62 13.04
C THR A 74 1.17 -30.89 14.47
N ASN A 75 1.61 -31.99 15.05
CA ASN A 75 1.29 -32.38 16.42
C ASN A 75 2.45 -32.04 17.34
N TYR A 76 2.26 -31.08 18.20
CA TYR A 76 3.05 -30.82 19.40
C TYR A 76 4.59 -30.71 19.24
N GLY A 77 5.07 -29.50 19.27
CA GLY A 77 6.48 -29.16 19.45
C GLY A 77 6.72 -27.67 19.26
N THR A 78 7.77 -27.14 19.81
CA THR A 78 8.13 -25.72 19.73
C THR A 78 8.68 -25.26 18.38
N ALA A 79 8.73 -26.16 17.39
CA ALA A 79 9.33 -25.89 16.06
C ALA A 79 8.66 -26.63 14.90
N ASP A 80 7.42 -27.09 15.05
CA ASP A 80 6.76 -27.83 13.96
C ASP A 80 6.29 -26.89 12.86
N THR A 81 6.72 -27.17 11.64
CA THR A 81 6.43 -26.36 10.45
C THR A 81 5.83 -27.22 9.36
N ILE A 82 4.69 -26.79 8.79
CA ILE A 82 4.23 -27.28 7.50
C ILE A 82 4.89 -26.41 6.45
N VAL A 83 5.82 -26.99 5.69
CA VAL A 83 6.54 -26.28 4.63
C VAL A 83 5.92 -26.65 3.29
N VAL A 84 5.39 -25.65 2.59
CA VAL A 84 4.97 -25.75 1.20
C VAL A 84 5.97 -24.96 0.38
N THR A 85 6.87 -25.66 -0.31
CA THR A 85 7.91 -25.01 -1.11
C THR A 85 7.74 -25.35 -2.59
N ASN A 86 7.93 -24.37 -3.43
CA ASN A 86 8.17 -24.56 -4.85
C ASN A 86 9.67 -24.26 -5.09
N LEU A 87 10.44 -25.33 -5.34
CA LEU A 87 11.90 -25.24 -5.46
C LEU A 87 12.38 -25.12 -6.92
N GLN A 88 11.46 -25.08 -7.89
CA GLN A 88 11.87 -24.92 -9.28
C GLN A 88 12.27 -23.48 -9.55
N GLY A 89 13.49 -23.28 -10.02
CA GLY A 89 14.02 -22.00 -10.45
C GLY A 89 13.45 -21.52 -11.79
N ASP A 90 12.24 -21.98 -12.15
CA ASP A 90 11.56 -21.57 -13.37
C ASP A 90 10.64 -20.36 -13.08
N SER A 91 10.57 -19.43 -14.01
CA SER A 91 9.85 -18.17 -13.87
C SER A 91 8.34 -18.32 -13.63
N ASP A 92 7.78 -19.50 -13.94
CA ASP A 92 6.35 -19.76 -13.87
C ASP A 92 5.93 -20.60 -12.64
N ALA A 93 6.87 -20.87 -11.73
CA ALA A 93 6.60 -21.65 -10.53
C ALA A 93 5.80 -20.82 -9.51
N SER A 94 4.59 -21.25 -9.16
CA SER A 94 3.73 -20.58 -8.20
C SER A 94 3.11 -21.52 -7.18
N ILE A 95 2.86 -21.00 -5.97
CA ILE A 95 1.95 -21.61 -4.99
C ILE A 95 0.64 -20.84 -5.07
N ALA A 96 -0.42 -21.47 -5.54
CA ALA A 96 -1.73 -20.83 -5.66
C ALA A 96 -2.69 -21.33 -4.57
N LEU A 97 -3.26 -20.38 -3.83
CA LEU A 97 -4.37 -20.60 -2.91
C LEU A 97 -5.62 -19.97 -3.54
N ASN A 98 -6.51 -20.79 -4.10
CA ASN A 98 -7.68 -20.32 -4.83
C ASN A 98 -8.97 -20.68 -4.09
N SER A 99 -9.89 -19.71 -3.97
CA SER A 99 -11.25 -19.93 -3.48
C SER A 99 -12.23 -19.31 -4.49
N THR A 100 -13.14 -20.14 -5.04
CA THR A 100 -14.07 -19.70 -6.09
C THR A 100 -15.37 -19.12 -5.57
N ALA A 101 -15.73 -19.39 -4.31
CA ALA A 101 -17.01 -18.99 -3.73
C ALA A 101 -16.92 -18.45 -2.30
N GLY A 102 -15.73 -18.38 -1.74
CA GLY A 102 -15.53 -17.90 -0.37
C GLY A 102 -14.22 -17.14 -0.23
N GLY A 103 -13.82 -16.84 0.99
CA GLY A 103 -12.54 -16.22 1.29
C GLY A 103 -11.44 -17.22 1.56
N ILE A 104 -10.20 -16.75 1.54
CA ILE A 104 -9.03 -17.43 2.10
C ILE A 104 -8.69 -16.70 3.39
N THR A 105 -8.71 -17.42 4.51
CA THR A 105 -8.36 -16.87 5.81
C THR A 105 -6.99 -17.34 6.24
N LEU A 106 -6.09 -16.40 6.52
CA LEU A 106 -4.79 -16.62 7.13
C LEU A 106 -4.85 -16.02 8.54
N SER A 107 -4.71 -16.85 9.56
CA SER A 107 -4.75 -16.41 10.96
C SER A 107 -3.50 -16.85 11.70
N ALA A 108 -2.85 -15.93 12.41
CA ALA A 108 -1.70 -16.21 13.24
C ALA A 108 -1.77 -15.43 14.56
N GLY A 109 -1.38 -16.07 15.67
CA GLY A 109 -1.37 -15.43 16.98
C GLY A 109 -0.35 -14.31 17.13
N TYR A 110 0.76 -14.36 16.37
CA TYR A 110 1.86 -13.41 16.46
C TYR A 110 2.11 -12.60 15.19
N GLY A 111 1.64 -13.06 14.05
CA GLY A 111 1.78 -12.33 12.80
C GLY A 111 1.82 -13.22 11.56
N ILE A 112 1.59 -12.60 10.41
CA ILE A 112 1.72 -13.19 9.07
C ILE A 112 2.74 -12.37 8.32
N THR A 113 3.82 -13.00 7.87
CA THR A 113 4.85 -12.34 7.07
C THR A 113 4.66 -12.69 5.60
N LEU A 114 4.50 -11.67 4.76
CA LEU A 114 4.50 -11.79 3.31
C LEU A 114 5.79 -11.13 2.81
N ASN A 115 6.72 -11.94 2.30
CA ASN A 115 7.99 -11.47 1.79
C ASN A 115 8.09 -11.76 0.29
N SER A 116 8.07 -10.73 -0.52
CA SER A 116 8.15 -10.81 -1.98
C SER A 116 9.59 -10.65 -2.52
N GLY A 117 10.60 -10.55 -1.65
CA GLY A 117 11.95 -10.22 -2.08
C GLY A 117 12.00 -8.84 -2.75
N ALA A 118 12.40 -8.80 -4.02
CA ALA A 118 12.43 -7.57 -4.82
C ALA A 118 11.10 -7.25 -5.51
N GLY A 119 10.11 -8.14 -5.43
CA GLY A 119 8.80 -7.95 -6.07
C GLY A 119 7.79 -7.21 -5.19
N ASN A 120 6.52 -7.27 -5.59
CA ASN A 120 5.41 -6.63 -4.92
C ASN A 120 4.51 -7.63 -4.20
N VAL A 121 3.87 -7.21 -3.13
CA VAL A 121 2.67 -7.84 -2.59
C VAL A 121 1.48 -7.03 -3.12
N THR A 122 0.67 -7.65 -4.00
CA THR A 122 -0.43 -6.95 -4.68
C THR A 122 -1.78 -7.37 -4.11
N ALA A 123 -2.61 -6.40 -3.74
CA ALA A 123 -4.01 -6.57 -3.42
C ALA A 123 -4.87 -5.92 -4.51
N ASN A 124 -5.65 -6.71 -5.26
CA ASN A 124 -6.53 -6.20 -6.34
C ASN A 124 -7.90 -5.73 -5.83
N GLY A 125 -8.02 -5.45 -4.55
CA GLY A 125 -9.20 -4.97 -3.86
C GLY A 125 -8.82 -3.96 -2.80
N GLN A 126 -9.69 -3.77 -1.83
CA GLN A 126 -9.40 -2.93 -0.67
C GLN A 126 -8.49 -3.65 0.32
N LEU A 127 -7.49 -2.95 0.83
CA LEU A 127 -6.70 -3.37 1.98
C LEU A 127 -7.23 -2.64 3.22
N ILE A 128 -7.83 -3.39 4.15
CA ILE A 128 -8.30 -2.86 5.42
C ILE A 128 -7.23 -3.18 6.47
N ALA A 129 -6.61 -2.14 7.02
CA ALA A 129 -5.59 -2.25 8.05
C ALA A 129 -5.84 -1.21 9.15
N SER A 130 -5.58 -1.56 10.42
CA SER A 130 -5.65 -0.62 11.54
C SER A 130 -4.49 0.38 11.54
N GLY A 131 -3.41 0.12 10.80
CA GLY A 131 -2.27 1.01 10.63
C GLY A 131 -1.31 0.51 9.58
N VAL A 132 -0.57 1.44 8.96
CA VAL A 132 0.50 1.15 8.01
C VAL A 132 1.77 1.82 8.52
N VAL A 133 2.83 1.04 8.72
CA VAL A 133 4.14 1.52 9.17
C VAL A 133 5.14 1.39 8.02
N ASN A 134 5.72 2.51 7.63
CA ASN A 134 6.77 2.55 6.60
C ASN A 134 8.14 2.65 7.26
N SER A 135 9.10 1.87 6.76
CA SER A 135 10.50 1.99 7.20
C SER A 135 11.05 3.36 6.84
N SER A 136 11.65 4.07 7.83
CA SER A 136 12.20 5.42 7.65
C SER A 136 13.49 5.65 8.43
N ASP A 137 14.16 4.59 8.85
CA ASP A 137 15.44 4.66 9.58
C ASP A 137 16.52 5.29 8.70
N ALA A 138 17.29 6.22 9.27
CA ALA A 138 18.37 6.91 8.57
C ALA A 138 19.45 5.97 8.01
N ARG A 139 19.69 4.83 8.68
CA ARG A 139 20.66 3.81 8.25
C ARG A 139 20.29 3.09 6.96
N LEU A 140 19.03 3.24 6.52
CA LEU A 140 18.49 2.66 5.28
C LEU A 140 18.42 3.69 4.14
N LYS A 141 18.99 4.89 4.34
CA LYS A 141 18.94 5.99 3.39
C LYS A 141 20.34 6.49 3.08
N GLU A 142 20.58 6.79 1.81
CA GLU A 142 21.81 7.42 1.34
C GLU A 142 21.50 8.67 0.51
N ALA A 143 22.49 9.49 0.24
CA ALA A 143 22.37 10.73 -0.55
C ALA A 143 21.23 11.66 -0.07
N VAL A 144 21.05 11.77 1.25
CA VAL A 144 19.99 12.58 1.85
C VAL A 144 20.24 14.06 1.57
N SER A 145 19.26 14.73 1.01
CA SER A 145 19.26 16.18 0.76
C SER A 145 17.90 16.78 1.05
N SER A 146 17.86 18.10 1.21
CA SER A 146 16.60 18.82 1.42
C SER A 146 15.71 18.75 0.18
N VAL A 147 14.39 18.69 0.41
CA VAL A 147 13.41 18.79 -0.67
C VAL A 147 13.39 20.23 -1.17
N GLY A 148 13.81 20.44 -2.43
CA GLY A 148 13.90 21.77 -3.05
C GLY A 148 12.61 22.27 -3.70
N VAL A 149 11.53 21.47 -3.69
CA VAL A 149 10.25 21.78 -4.33
C VAL A 149 9.11 21.61 -3.34
N GLY A 150 8.36 22.66 -3.12
CA GLY A 150 7.23 22.69 -2.21
C GLY A 150 5.98 23.25 -2.89
N LEU A 151 5.68 24.51 -2.59
CA LEU A 151 4.45 25.21 -3.02
C LEU A 151 4.27 25.17 -4.55
N GLY A 152 5.33 25.38 -5.31
CA GLY A 152 5.26 25.35 -6.76
C GLY A 152 4.79 23.99 -7.31
N LEU A 153 5.34 22.90 -6.79
CA LEU A 153 4.91 21.54 -7.18
C LEU A 153 3.45 21.30 -6.79
N ILE A 154 3.09 21.60 -5.54
CA ILE A 154 1.73 21.34 -5.02
C ILE A 154 0.68 22.13 -5.79
N ASN A 155 0.96 23.39 -6.15
CA ASN A 155 0.06 24.23 -6.94
C ASN A 155 -0.13 23.75 -8.39
N ASP A 156 0.84 23.06 -8.94
CA ASP A 156 0.76 22.51 -10.32
C ASP A 156 0.05 21.15 -10.38
N LEU A 157 -0.21 20.51 -9.24
CA LEU A 157 -1.01 19.27 -9.21
C LEU A 157 -2.49 19.60 -9.42
N ASN A 158 -3.21 18.69 -10.11
CA ASN A 158 -4.63 18.80 -10.40
C ASN A 158 -5.45 17.76 -9.63
N PRO A 159 -5.99 18.08 -8.45
CA PRO A 159 -6.89 17.18 -7.74
C PRO A 159 -8.20 16.96 -8.50
N VAL A 160 -8.57 15.71 -8.69
CA VAL A 160 -9.77 15.32 -9.44
C VAL A 160 -10.67 14.42 -8.60
N ARG A 161 -11.93 14.33 -8.98
CA ARG A 161 -12.88 13.33 -8.50
C ARG A 161 -13.30 12.43 -9.65
N TYR A 162 -13.46 11.14 -9.38
CA TYR A 162 -13.76 10.15 -10.42
C TYR A 162 -14.54 8.95 -9.88
N HIS A 163 -15.07 8.14 -10.77
CA HIS A 163 -15.53 6.78 -10.53
C HIS A 163 -14.58 5.80 -11.20
N ARG A 164 -14.41 4.62 -10.63
CA ARG A 164 -13.64 3.57 -11.30
C ARG A 164 -14.46 2.96 -12.44
N ILE A 165 -13.83 2.75 -13.60
CA ILE A 165 -14.48 2.19 -14.80
C ILE A 165 -15.06 0.79 -14.52
N ASN A 166 -14.39 -0.02 -13.72
CA ASN A 166 -14.84 -1.37 -13.35
C ASN A 166 -15.90 -1.39 -12.23
N ASN A 167 -16.22 -0.24 -11.64
CA ASN A 167 -17.28 -0.07 -10.66
C ASN A 167 -17.88 1.35 -10.75
N PRO A 168 -18.62 1.67 -11.83
CA PRO A 168 -19.11 3.02 -12.07
C PRO A 168 -20.20 3.48 -11.08
N GLU A 169 -20.82 2.55 -10.36
CA GLU A 169 -21.81 2.84 -9.30
C GLU A 169 -21.16 2.98 -7.92
N SER A 170 -19.85 2.88 -7.83
CA SER A 170 -19.14 3.12 -6.57
C SER A 170 -19.23 4.59 -6.15
N ASP A 171 -18.92 4.83 -4.88
CA ASP A 171 -18.73 6.18 -4.36
C ASP A 171 -17.71 6.97 -5.18
N ILE A 172 -17.89 8.29 -5.21
CA ILE A 172 -16.94 9.19 -5.84
C ILE A 172 -15.61 9.14 -5.05
N GLU A 173 -14.56 8.81 -5.76
CA GLU A 173 -13.18 8.88 -5.23
C GLU A 173 -12.55 10.24 -5.58
N MET A 174 -11.62 10.68 -4.76
CA MET A 174 -10.79 11.87 -5.00
C MET A 174 -9.33 11.47 -5.04
N GLY A 175 -8.58 12.09 -5.94
CA GLY A 175 -7.17 11.79 -6.09
C GLY A 175 -6.52 12.56 -7.23
N LEU A 176 -5.43 12.02 -7.76
CA LEU A 176 -4.64 12.59 -8.85
C LEU A 176 -4.57 11.59 -10.00
N MET A 177 -4.44 12.11 -11.21
CA MET A 177 -4.16 11.30 -12.40
C MET A 177 -2.65 11.06 -12.51
N ALA A 178 -2.23 9.79 -12.54
CA ALA A 178 -0.81 9.44 -12.52
C ALA A 178 -0.01 10.06 -13.68
N GLN A 179 -0.59 10.13 -14.86
CA GLN A 179 0.02 10.76 -16.05
C GLN A 179 0.23 12.26 -15.88
N GLU A 180 -0.71 12.97 -15.25
CA GLU A 180 -0.57 14.40 -14.96
C GLU A 180 0.49 14.65 -13.88
N VAL A 181 0.55 13.78 -12.86
CA VAL A 181 1.60 13.83 -11.82
C VAL A 181 2.97 13.60 -12.44
N GLU A 182 3.13 12.62 -13.33
CA GLU A 182 4.38 12.34 -14.03
C GLU A 182 4.86 13.56 -14.81
N ALA A 183 3.96 14.20 -15.58
CA ALA A 183 4.28 15.41 -16.32
C ALA A 183 4.65 16.58 -15.39
N THR A 184 3.95 16.74 -14.29
CA THR A 184 4.23 17.78 -13.28
C THR A 184 5.59 17.55 -12.62
N LEU A 185 5.89 16.32 -12.22
CA LEU A 185 7.20 15.95 -11.64
C LEU A 185 8.34 16.25 -12.63
N ALA A 186 8.17 15.91 -13.90
CA ALA A 186 9.15 16.19 -14.94
C ALA A 186 9.39 17.71 -15.11
N LYS A 187 8.33 18.53 -15.08
CA LYS A 187 8.41 20.00 -15.11
C LYS A 187 9.24 20.56 -13.95
N HIS A 188 9.17 19.95 -12.78
CA HIS A 188 9.92 20.36 -11.59
C HIS A 188 11.28 19.65 -11.43
N GLY A 189 11.76 18.95 -12.46
CA GLY A 189 13.05 18.27 -12.42
C GLY A 189 13.07 16.97 -11.61
N LEU A 190 11.90 16.42 -11.28
CA LEU A 190 11.72 15.22 -10.48
C LEU A 190 11.25 14.01 -11.32
N GLY A 191 11.51 13.98 -12.61
CA GLY A 191 11.09 12.90 -13.50
C GLY A 191 11.62 11.51 -13.14
N ASN A 192 12.67 11.44 -12.31
CA ASN A 192 13.23 10.17 -11.79
C ASN A 192 12.72 9.83 -10.38
N SER A 193 11.72 10.54 -9.87
CA SER A 193 11.17 10.21 -8.55
C SER A 193 10.41 8.88 -8.61
N GLY A 194 10.49 8.10 -7.54
CA GLY A 194 9.71 6.86 -7.40
C GLY A 194 8.23 7.07 -7.07
N MET A 195 7.70 8.28 -7.19
CA MET A 195 6.32 8.60 -6.85
C MET A 195 5.32 7.99 -7.85
N VAL A 196 5.66 7.98 -9.14
CA VAL A 196 4.89 7.30 -10.19
C VAL A 196 5.58 5.97 -10.48
N VAL A 197 4.83 4.88 -10.38
CA VAL A 197 5.34 3.52 -10.57
C VAL A 197 4.48 2.75 -11.57
N GLN A 198 5.13 1.87 -12.34
CA GLN A 198 4.48 0.94 -13.25
C GLN A 198 4.80 -0.48 -12.79
N PRO A 199 3.99 -1.08 -11.89
CA PRO A 199 4.31 -2.36 -11.27
C PRO A 199 3.98 -3.59 -12.11
N ASP A 200 3.28 -3.43 -13.25
CA ASP A 200 2.82 -4.53 -14.09
C ASP A 200 3.12 -4.31 -15.57
N ASP A 201 3.05 -5.40 -16.36
CA ASP A 201 3.28 -5.38 -17.81
C ASP A 201 2.13 -4.78 -18.62
N LYS A 202 1.01 -4.44 -17.98
CA LYS A 202 -0.16 -3.85 -18.64
C LYS A 202 -0.01 -2.36 -18.89
N GLY A 203 1.05 -1.75 -18.35
CA GLY A 203 1.35 -0.34 -18.55
C GLY A 203 0.51 0.62 -17.72
N TYR A 204 -0.24 0.12 -16.73
CA TYR A 204 -0.95 0.99 -15.79
C TYR A 204 0.02 1.72 -14.87
N LEU A 205 -0.21 3.01 -14.64
CA LEU A 205 0.54 3.83 -13.71
C LEU A 205 -0.15 3.88 -12.34
N TYR A 206 0.65 3.85 -11.30
CA TYR A 206 0.22 3.91 -9.91
C TYR A 206 0.94 5.04 -9.19
N LEU A 207 0.35 5.58 -8.11
CA LEU A 207 0.93 6.65 -7.31
C LEU A 207 1.27 6.18 -5.90
N ARG A 208 2.45 6.52 -5.46
CA ARG A 208 2.87 6.42 -4.05
C ARG A 208 2.48 7.73 -3.35
N TYR A 209 1.22 7.83 -2.91
CA TYR A 209 0.69 9.06 -2.30
C TYR A 209 1.48 9.55 -1.09
N ASN A 210 2.11 8.65 -0.33
CA ASN A 210 2.94 9.03 0.81
C ASN A 210 4.15 9.89 0.41
N ASP A 211 4.61 9.81 -0.81
CA ASP A 211 5.74 10.59 -1.30
C ASP A 211 5.38 12.07 -1.49
N LEU A 212 4.09 12.43 -1.47
CA LEU A 212 3.62 13.81 -1.45
C LEU A 212 3.78 14.49 -0.09
N LEU A 213 3.94 13.75 1.00
CA LEU A 213 4.01 14.34 2.35
C LEU A 213 5.20 15.30 2.50
N ALA A 214 6.38 14.94 1.98
CA ALA A 214 7.56 15.80 2.10
C ALA A 214 7.42 17.11 1.29
N PRO A 215 7.01 17.11 0.00
CA PRO A 215 6.69 18.33 -0.72
C PRO A 215 5.57 19.16 -0.08
N MET A 216 4.54 18.53 0.49
CA MET A 216 3.46 19.23 1.19
C MET A 216 3.97 19.95 2.46
N ILE A 217 4.83 19.28 3.25
CA ILE A 217 5.46 19.92 4.41
C ILE A 217 6.29 21.14 3.95
N LYS A 218 7.07 20.98 2.88
CA LYS A 218 7.86 22.10 2.34
C LYS A 218 6.99 23.22 1.81
N ALA A 219 5.85 22.93 1.17
CA ALA A 219 4.91 23.93 0.71
C ALA A 219 4.29 24.74 1.86
N ILE A 220 3.98 24.09 2.97
CA ILE A 220 3.47 24.76 4.18
C ILE A 220 4.53 25.69 4.76
N GLN A 221 5.79 25.27 4.84
CA GLN A 221 6.89 26.11 5.29
C GLN A 221 7.08 27.35 4.39
N GLU A 222 7.02 27.17 3.07
CA GLU A 222 7.10 28.28 2.11
C GLU A 222 5.92 29.26 2.20
N LEU A 223 4.72 28.75 2.54
CA LEU A 223 3.55 29.60 2.80
C LEU A 223 3.71 30.41 4.09
N ASP A 224 4.26 29.80 5.13
CA ASP A 224 4.53 30.45 6.41
C ASP A 224 5.54 31.59 6.23
N ASP A 225 6.68 31.30 5.59
CA ASP A 225 7.71 32.31 5.25
C ASP A 225 7.10 33.49 4.43
N ALA A 226 6.24 33.17 3.44
CA ALA A 226 5.59 34.17 2.62
C ALA A 226 4.54 35.00 3.40
N SER A 227 3.89 34.41 4.40
CA SER A 227 2.95 35.11 5.29
C SER A 227 3.69 36.08 6.19
N GLU A 228 4.78 35.64 6.83
CA GLU A 228 5.62 36.51 7.65
C GLU A 228 6.16 37.71 6.85
N ALA A 229 6.67 37.49 5.64
CA ALA A 229 7.15 38.55 4.77
C ALA A 229 6.04 39.58 4.41
N LYS A 230 4.80 39.12 4.21
CA LYS A 230 3.66 39.99 3.97
C LYS A 230 3.29 40.82 5.21
N ASP A 231 3.33 40.24 6.38
CA ASP A 231 3.05 40.92 7.63
C ASP A 231 4.07 42.05 7.90
N GLU A 232 5.36 41.78 7.63
CA GLU A 232 6.41 42.83 7.67
C GLU A 232 6.16 43.93 6.65
N GLN A 233 5.74 43.60 5.43
CA GLN A 233 5.38 44.60 4.42
C GLN A 233 4.18 45.47 4.86
N ILE A 234 3.15 44.84 5.42
CA ILE A 234 1.97 45.55 5.94
C ILE A 234 2.37 46.48 7.04
N ALA A 235 3.18 46.07 8.02
CA ALA A 235 3.67 46.92 9.09
C ALA A 235 4.47 48.10 8.55
N SER A 236 5.34 47.90 7.59
CA SER A 236 6.11 48.97 6.93
C SER A 236 5.22 49.97 6.18
N LEU A 237 4.20 49.47 5.47
CA LEU A 237 3.23 50.32 4.77
C LEU A 237 2.37 51.13 5.73
N GLN A 238 1.96 50.55 6.86
CA GLN A 238 1.23 51.26 7.91
C GLN A 238 2.06 52.40 8.50
N GLN A 239 3.32 52.16 8.84
CA GLN A 239 4.22 53.20 9.34
C GLN A 239 4.42 54.35 8.34
N LYS A 240 4.56 54.03 7.03
CA LYS A 240 4.65 55.05 5.99
C LYS A 240 3.37 55.87 5.88
N LEU A 241 2.22 55.20 5.98
CA LEU A 241 0.91 55.89 5.92
C LEU A 241 0.73 56.85 7.10
N GLU A 242 1.07 56.41 8.31
CA GLU A 242 1.05 57.26 9.51
C GLU A 242 1.94 58.49 9.35
N SER A 243 3.18 58.31 8.90
CA SER A 243 4.11 59.42 8.63
C SER A 243 3.58 60.38 7.58
N GLN A 244 2.98 59.91 6.49
CA GLN A 244 2.36 60.77 5.48
C GLN A 244 1.15 61.53 6.01
N GLN A 245 0.34 60.90 6.87
CA GLN A 245 -0.79 61.60 7.52
C GLN A 245 -0.32 62.69 8.44
N GLU A 246 0.71 62.47 9.23
CA GLU A 246 1.31 63.50 10.09
C GLU A 246 1.86 64.68 9.28
N GLU A 247 2.59 64.40 8.18
CA GLU A 247 3.10 65.40 7.27
C GLU A 247 1.96 66.25 6.65
N LEU A 248 0.90 65.61 6.18
CA LEU A 248 -0.24 66.20 5.58
C LEU A 248 -0.98 67.13 6.60
N LEU A 249 -1.16 66.68 7.84
CA LEU A 249 -1.75 67.43 8.91
C LEU A 249 -0.92 68.73 9.23
N ALA A 250 0.41 68.59 9.27
CA ALA A 250 1.30 69.72 9.46
C ALA A 250 1.19 70.76 8.34
N ILE A 251 1.10 70.30 7.08
CA ILE A 251 0.88 71.17 5.91
C ILE A 251 -0.46 71.91 6.03
N VAL A 252 -1.55 71.17 6.35
CA VAL A 252 -2.90 71.78 6.52
C VAL A 252 -2.90 72.83 7.64
N GLN A 253 -2.27 72.54 8.77
CA GLN A 253 -2.15 73.53 9.88
C GLN A 253 -1.39 74.72 9.43
N SER A 254 -0.24 74.64 8.77
CA SER A 254 0.53 75.72 8.24
C SER A 254 -0.28 76.62 7.25
N GLN A 255 -1.05 75.96 6.37
CA GLN A 255 -1.92 76.64 5.43
C GLN A 255 -3.04 77.41 6.14
N GLN A 256 -3.65 76.89 7.19
CA GLN A 256 -4.65 77.53 8.00
C GLN A 256 -4.10 78.78 8.72
N GLU A 257 -2.89 78.71 9.25
CA GLU A 257 -2.20 79.81 9.85
C GLU A 257 -1.93 80.94 8.84
N GLN A 258 -1.47 80.59 7.62
CA GLN A 258 -1.25 81.54 6.53
C GLN A 258 -2.56 82.21 6.11
N ILE A 259 -3.65 81.49 5.98
CA ILE A 259 -4.97 82.00 5.68
C ILE A 259 -5.42 83.02 6.79
N ALA A 260 -5.26 82.65 8.05
CA ALA A 260 -5.61 83.54 9.18
C ALA A 260 -4.78 84.83 9.20
N GLN A 261 -3.49 84.77 8.84
CA GLN A 261 -2.65 85.90 8.69
C GLN A 261 -3.10 86.86 7.54
N LEU A 262 -3.41 86.24 6.37
CA LEU A 262 -3.93 86.99 5.24
C LEU A 262 -5.27 87.64 5.53
N GLN A 263 -6.18 86.97 6.24
CA GLN A 263 -7.45 87.59 6.68
C GLN A 263 -7.25 88.78 7.56
N LYS A 264 -6.35 88.72 8.52
CA LYS A 264 -5.99 89.86 9.38
C LYS A 264 -5.43 91.04 8.60
N LEU A 265 -4.57 90.81 7.61
CA LEU A 265 -4.01 91.81 6.73
C LEU A 265 -5.08 92.46 5.88
N VAL A 266 -6.02 91.78 5.33
CA VAL A 266 -7.16 92.27 4.57
C VAL A 266 -8.07 93.11 5.42
N GLU A 267 -8.41 92.64 6.63
CA GLU A 267 -9.21 93.39 7.59
C GLU A 267 -8.53 94.73 7.94
N HIS A 268 -7.22 94.73 8.20
CA HIS A 268 -6.48 95.95 8.52
C HIS A 268 -6.46 96.97 7.34
N GLN A 269 -6.36 96.52 6.11
CA GLN A 269 -6.46 97.38 4.94
C GLN A 269 -7.85 98.00 4.74
N PHE A 270 -8.92 97.26 5.09
CA PHE A 270 -10.30 97.78 5.01
C PHE A 270 -10.62 98.81 6.09
N VAL A 271 -9.95 98.78 7.21
CA VAL A 271 -10.17 99.75 8.30
C VAL A 271 -9.38 101.02 8.09
N MET A 272 -8.36 101.04 7.21
CA MET A 272 -7.52 102.20 6.92
C MET A 272 -7.97 103.04 5.72
N ASN A 273 -8.97 102.59 4.97
CA ASN A 273 -9.61 103.33 3.89
C ASN A 273 -10.99 103.76 4.27
#